data_71b961a3af17da98e5b2f63eab936679
#
_entry.id   71b961a3af17da98e5b2f63eab936679
#
_cell.length_a   1.000
_cell.length_b   1.000
_cell.length_c   1.000
_cell.angle_alpha   90.00
_cell.angle_beta   90.00
_cell.angle_gamma   90.00
#
_symmetry.space_group_name_H-M   'P 1'
#
loop_
_entity.id
_entity.type
_entity.pdbx_description
1 polymer ?
#
loop_
_entity_poly.entity_id
_entity_poly.type
_entity_poly.pdbx_seq_one_letter_code
_entity_poly.pdbx_strand_id
1 'polypeptide(L)'
;KVKKGQLIAAIDPRDIALQYAATKSAYETASAQVERNKRLLSRQAISVQEYEISLANFQKAKSEYELSANNMRDTKLTAPFDGSIEKRLVENYQRVNSGEGIVQLVNTHNLRIKFTIPDAYLYLLRAKDPRFLVEFDTFKGHVFQAKLEEYLDISTDGTGIPVSITIDDPSFDRDLYAVKPGFTCSIRFTADVGPLVQDSWTIVPLSAVFGESEGNKMYVWVVEDNKVHKR
;
A
#
# COMPACT_ATOMS: atom_id res chain seq x y z
N LYS A 1 -1.90 -10.53 17.02
CA LYS A 1 -0.87 -9.64 16.43
C LYS A 1 0.36 -10.48 16.05
N VAL A 2 1.01 -10.16 14.95
CA VAL A 2 2.25 -10.80 14.48
C VAL A 2 3.26 -9.73 14.06
N LYS A 3 4.54 -10.04 14.20
CA LYS A 3 5.63 -9.16 13.75
C LYS A 3 6.16 -9.64 12.40
N LYS A 4 6.71 -8.71 11.61
CA LYS A 4 7.42 -9.03 10.36
C LYS A 4 8.47 -10.12 10.59
N GLY A 5 8.45 -11.16 9.74
CA GLY A 5 9.32 -12.33 9.84
C GLY A 5 8.86 -13.41 10.83
N GLN A 6 7.80 -13.17 11.61
CA GLN A 6 7.26 -14.18 12.52
C GLN A 6 6.64 -15.33 11.73
N LEU A 7 6.94 -16.58 12.10
CA LEU A 7 6.37 -17.77 11.49
C LEU A 7 4.86 -17.84 11.76
N ILE A 8 4.08 -17.97 10.70
CA ILE A 8 2.62 -18.10 10.76
C ILE A 8 2.20 -19.56 10.58
N ALA A 9 2.77 -20.21 9.56
CA ALA A 9 2.48 -21.59 9.23
C ALA A 9 3.71 -22.26 8.65
N ALA A 10 3.73 -23.58 8.66
CA ALA A 10 4.77 -24.37 8.01
C ALA A 10 4.13 -25.55 7.27
N ILE A 11 4.65 -25.84 6.08
CA ILE A 11 4.35 -27.04 5.32
C ILE A 11 5.26 -28.14 5.85
N ASP A 12 4.81 -29.41 5.83
CA ASP A 12 5.65 -30.56 6.15
C ASP A 12 6.88 -30.60 5.23
N PRO A 13 8.09 -30.43 5.73
CA PRO A 13 9.26 -30.24 4.90
C PRO A 13 9.97 -31.55 4.53
N ARG A 14 9.49 -32.74 4.96
CA ARG A 14 10.24 -34.01 4.87
C ARG A 14 10.78 -34.28 3.47
N ASP A 15 9.94 -34.30 2.45
CA ASP A 15 10.35 -34.61 1.08
C ASP A 15 11.21 -33.49 0.49
N ILE A 16 10.87 -32.23 0.78
CA ILE A 16 11.62 -31.07 0.32
C ILE A 16 12.99 -31.00 0.99
N ALA A 17 13.10 -31.41 2.25
CA ALA A 17 14.37 -31.45 2.98
C ALA A 17 15.31 -32.52 2.42
N LEU A 18 14.78 -33.68 2.02
CA LEU A 18 15.58 -34.74 1.35
C LEU A 18 16.11 -34.24 0.00
N GLN A 19 15.27 -33.61 -0.81
CA GLN A 19 15.67 -33.01 -2.09
C GLN A 19 16.74 -31.92 -1.89
N TYR A 20 16.55 -31.03 -0.91
CA TYR A 20 17.54 -30.02 -0.58
C TYR A 20 18.88 -30.61 -0.16
N ALA A 21 18.89 -31.66 0.67
CA ALA A 21 20.12 -32.32 1.09
C ALA A 21 20.86 -32.97 -0.10
N ALA A 22 20.13 -33.60 -1.01
CA ALA A 22 20.70 -34.22 -2.21
C ALA A 22 21.35 -33.19 -3.14
N THR A 23 20.61 -32.10 -3.47
CA THR A 23 21.14 -31.03 -4.35
C THR A 23 22.29 -30.27 -3.73
N LYS A 24 22.26 -30.07 -2.40
CA LYS A 24 23.36 -29.44 -1.65
C LYS A 24 24.65 -30.27 -1.77
N SER A 25 24.55 -31.57 -1.58
CA SER A 25 25.71 -32.50 -1.73
C SER A 25 26.28 -32.50 -3.15
N ALA A 26 25.42 -32.49 -4.17
CA ALA A 26 25.83 -32.40 -5.56
C ALA A 26 26.54 -31.05 -5.87
N TYR A 27 26.01 -29.95 -5.38
CA TYR A 27 26.63 -28.63 -5.49
C TYR A 27 28.00 -28.57 -4.83
N GLU A 28 28.14 -29.06 -3.60
CA GLU A 28 29.41 -29.07 -2.86
C GLU A 28 30.46 -29.91 -3.60
N THR A 29 30.07 -31.08 -4.14
CA THR A 29 30.94 -31.94 -4.93
C THR A 29 31.39 -31.25 -6.22
N ALA A 30 30.47 -30.67 -6.98
CA ALA A 30 30.78 -29.96 -8.21
C ALA A 30 31.68 -28.74 -7.96
N SER A 31 31.43 -28.01 -6.87
CA SER A 31 32.23 -26.85 -6.44
C SER A 31 33.70 -27.27 -6.14
N ALA A 32 33.85 -28.33 -5.38
CA ALA A 32 35.19 -28.88 -5.08
C ALA A 32 35.94 -29.35 -6.36
N GLN A 33 35.19 -29.92 -7.33
CA GLN A 33 35.79 -30.36 -8.59
C GLN A 33 36.25 -29.17 -9.45
N VAL A 34 35.46 -28.12 -9.58
CA VAL A 34 35.86 -26.88 -10.30
C VAL A 34 37.10 -26.28 -9.68
N GLU A 35 37.14 -26.13 -8.36
CA GLU A 35 38.31 -25.59 -7.68
C GLU A 35 39.56 -26.45 -7.86
N ARG A 36 39.42 -27.76 -7.93
CA ARG A 36 40.50 -28.66 -8.23
C ARG A 36 40.98 -28.48 -9.68
N ASN A 37 40.05 -28.50 -10.62
CA ASN A 37 40.34 -28.39 -12.05
C ASN A 37 40.95 -27.00 -12.37
N LYS A 38 40.52 -25.94 -11.73
CA LYS A 38 41.11 -24.61 -11.83
C LYS A 38 42.60 -24.60 -11.46
N ARG A 39 42.97 -25.31 -10.37
CA ARG A 39 44.36 -25.43 -9.95
C ARG A 39 45.17 -26.31 -10.90
N LEU A 40 44.57 -27.35 -11.47
CA LEU A 40 45.23 -28.22 -12.47
C LEU A 40 45.44 -27.51 -13.80
N LEU A 41 44.47 -26.71 -14.23
CA LEU A 41 44.56 -25.87 -15.41
C LEU A 41 45.70 -24.85 -15.29
N SER A 42 45.84 -24.20 -14.15
CA SER A 42 46.92 -23.22 -13.90
C SER A 42 48.33 -23.87 -13.95
N ARG A 43 48.40 -25.20 -13.78
CA ARG A 43 49.63 -25.98 -13.90
C ARG A 43 49.75 -26.69 -15.26
N GLN A 44 48.83 -26.38 -16.21
CA GLN A 44 48.74 -27.02 -17.51
C GLN A 44 48.56 -28.54 -17.46
N ALA A 45 47.98 -29.09 -16.36
CA ALA A 45 47.78 -30.50 -16.12
C ALA A 45 46.46 -31.04 -16.68
N ILE A 46 45.55 -30.17 -17.12
CA ILE A 46 44.29 -30.50 -17.81
C ILE A 46 44.05 -29.57 -18.98
N SER A 47 43.15 -29.95 -19.89
CA SER A 47 42.73 -29.09 -21.00
C SER A 47 41.75 -28.00 -20.55
N VAL A 48 41.68 -26.90 -21.33
CA VAL A 48 40.66 -25.86 -21.12
C VAL A 48 39.26 -26.45 -21.24
N GLN A 49 39.03 -27.33 -22.21
CA GLN A 49 37.75 -28.01 -22.41
C GLN A 49 37.30 -28.80 -21.17
N GLU A 50 38.22 -29.52 -20.52
CA GLU A 50 37.92 -30.29 -19.31
C GLU A 50 37.53 -29.36 -18.13
N TYR A 51 38.20 -28.21 -18.01
CA TYR A 51 37.79 -27.18 -17.03
C TYR A 51 36.42 -26.60 -17.34
N GLU A 52 36.13 -26.27 -18.62
CA GLU A 52 34.84 -25.73 -19.05
C GLU A 52 33.68 -26.74 -18.78
N ILE A 53 33.90 -28.04 -19.02
CA ILE A 53 32.93 -29.10 -18.68
C ILE A 53 32.66 -29.09 -17.17
N SER A 54 33.71 -28.98 -16.35
CA SER A 54 33.53 -28.97 -14.90
C SER A 54 32.80 -27.70 -14.44
N LEU A 55 33.05 -26.56 -15.09
CA LEU A 55 32.36 -25.31 -14.82
C LEU A 55 30.85 -25.37 -15.18
N ALA A 56 30.53 -25.96 -16.33
CA ALA A 56 29.15 -26.19 -16.76
C ALA A 56 28.39 -27.11 -15.77
N ASN A 57 29.02 -28.19 -15.32
CA ASN A 57 28.45 -29.10 -14.32
C ASN A 57 28.23 -28.40 -12.96
N PHE A 58 29.18 -27.58 -12.55
CA PHE A 58 29.02 -26.77 -11.35
C PHE A 58 27.86 -25.80 -11.46
N GLN A 59 27.74 -25.09 -12.60
CA GLN A 59 26.65 -24.13 -12.82
C GLN A 59 25.27 -24.81 -12.77
N LYS A 60 25.16 -26.00 -13.37
CA LYS A 60 23.95 -26.82 -13.30
C LYS A 60 23.63 -27.21 -11.85
N ALA A 61 24.58 -27.80 -11.13
CA ALA A 61 24.37 -28.20 -9.73
C ALA A 61 24.03 -27.00 -8.82
N LYS A 62 24.63 -25.84 -9.07
CA LYS A 62 24.33 -24.59 -8.37
C LYS A 62 22.87 -24.17 -8.56
N SER A 63 22.39 -24.19 -9.81
CA SER A 63 21.00 -23.81 -10.11
C SER A 63 19.99 -24.77 -9.47
N GLU A 64 20.27 -26.08 -9.48
CA GLU A 64 19.42 -27.07 -8.83
C GLU A 64 19.41 -26.95 -7.30
N TYR A 65 20.54 -26.61 -6.70
CA TYR A 65 20.65 -26.31 -5.27
C TYR A 65 19.88 -25.04 -4.89
N GLU A 66 20.05 -23.96 -5.65
CA GLU A 66 19.35 -22.70 -5.40
C GLU A 66 17.82 -22.87 -5.48
N LEU A 67 17.33 -23.64 -6.46
CA LEU A 67 15.92 -23.97 -6.59
C LEU A 67 15.41 -24.74 -5.36
N SER A 68 16.13 -25.79 -4.94
CA SER A 68 15.73 -26.57 -3.77
C SER A 68 15.84 -25.81 -2.46
N ALA A 69 16.81 -24.89 -2.35
CA ALA A 69 16.94 -23.99 -1.20
C ALA A 69 15.77 -23.01 -1.11
N ASN A 70 15.30 -22.50 -2.24
CA ASN A 70 14.09 -21.66 -2.30
C ASN A 70 12.87 -22.47 -1.87
N ASN A 71 12.66 -23.67 -2.43
CA ASN A 71 11.55 -24.55 -2.05
C ASN A 71 11.55 -24.85 -0.54
N MET A 72 12.74 -25.11 0.02
CA MET A 72 12.89 -25.36 1.47
C MET A 72 12.55 -24.12 2.30
N ARG A 73 12.93 -22.93 1.86
CA ARG A 73 12.56 -21.67 2.53
C ARG A 73 11.06 -21.43 2.46
N ASP A 74 10.45 -21.72 1.32
CA ASP A 74 9.03 -21.50 1.05
C ASP A 74 8.11 -22.46 1.82
N THR A 75 8.68 -23.53 2.45
CA THR A 75 7.90 -24.31 3.42
C THR A 75 7.48 -23.54 4.66
N LYS A 76 8.10 -22.37 4.92
CA LYS A 76 7.83 -21.54 6.08
C LYS A 76 7.13 -20.27 5.66
N LEU A 77 5.84 -20.16 5.94
CA LEU A 77 5.08 -18.95 5.72
C LEU A 77 5.34 -17.96 6.88
N THR A 78 5.99 -16.86 6.59
CA THR A 78 6.28 -15.81 7.56
C THR A 78 5.49 -14.55 7.26
N ALA A 79 5.23 -13.73 8.31
CA ALA A 79 4.54 -12.45 8.14
C ALA A 79 5.40 -11.47 7.33
N PRO A 80 4.90 -10.92 6.21
CA PRO A 80 5.64 -9.97 5.37
C PRO A 80 5.74 -8.58 6.01
N PHE A 81 4.85 -8.25 6.96
CA PHE A 81 4.79 -6.97 7.69
C PHE A 81 4.21 -7.18 9.09
N ASP A 82 4.33 -6.16 9.94
CA ASP A 82 3.69 -6.14 11.26
C ASP A 82 2.18 -5.97 11.12
N GLY A 83 1.42 -6.83 11.81
CA GLY A 83 -0.02 -6.79 11.62
C GLY A 83 -0.80 -7.70 12.58
N SER A 84 -2.04 -7.98 12.20
CA SER A 84 -2.92 -8.91 12.91
C SER A 84 -3.50 -9.94 11.94
N ILE A 85 -3.51 -11.19 12.33
CA ILE A 85 -4.24 -12.22 11.59
C ILE A 85 -5.74 -11.96 11.83
N GLU A 86 -6.45 -11.67 10.76
CA GLU A 86 -7.89 -11.43 10.78
C GLU A 86 -8.66 -12.76 10.68
N LYS A 87 -8.21 -13.60 9.75
CA LYS A 87 -8.89 -14.88 9.50
C LYS A 87 -7.86 -15.95 9.14
N ARG A 88 -8.06 -17.15 9.66
CA ARG A 88 -7.42 -18.37 9.22
C ARG A 88 -8.35 -19.06 8.21
N LEU A 89 -7.82 -19.41 7.04
CA LEU A 89 -8.59 -19.95 5.92
C LEU A 89 -8.45 -21.47 5.80
N VAL A 90 -7.45 -22.06 6.48
CA VAL A 90 -7.15 -23.49 6.44
C VAL A 90 -7.02 -24.06 7.84
N GLU A 91 -7.28 -25.36 7.99
CA GLU A 91 -7.10 -26.07 9.25
C GLU A 91 -5.70 -26.67 9.39
N ASN A 92 -5.32 -27.01 10.63
CA ASN A 92 -4.05 -27.72 10.87
C ASN A 92 -4.08 -29.08 10.18
N TYR A 93 -2.97 -29.46 9.57
CA TYR A 93 -2.80 -30.72 8.81
C TYR A 93 -3.67 -30.80 7.54
N GLN A 94 -4.31 -29.74 7.13
CA GLN A 94 -5.02 -29.68 5.85
C GLN A 94 -4.02 -29.65 4.70
N ARG A 95 -4.33 -30.37 3.63
CA ARG A 95 -3.59 -30.28 2.37
C ARG A 95 -3.93 -28.97 1.67
N VAL A 96 -2.92 -28.25 1.22
CA VAL A 96 -3.04 -26.98 0.50
C VAL A 96 -2.40 -27.09 -0.87
N ASN A 97 -2.91 -26.30 -1.81
CA ASN A 97 -2.38 -26.20 -3.16
C ASN A 97 -1.63 -24.88 -3.36
N SER A 98 -0.79 -24.84 -4.38
CA SER A 98 -0.11 -23.59 -4.75
C SER A 98 -1.13 -22.50 -5.12
N GLY A 99 -0.98 -21.31 -4.53
CA GLY A 99 -1.90 -20.18 -4.73
C GLY A 99 -3.10 -20.17 -3.77
N GLU A 100 -3.26 -21.19 -2.93
CA GLU A 100 -4.32 -21.21 -1.93
C GLU A 100 -4.01 -20.27 -0.76
N GLY A 101 -5.01 -19.47 -0.34
CA GLY A 101 -4.87 -18.56 0.80
C GLY A 101 -4.84 -19.32 2.12
N ILE A 102 -3.86 -19.07 2.96
CA ILE A 102 -3.68 -19.71 4.28
C ILE A 102 -4.26 -18.84 5.39
N VAL A 103 -3.90 -17.56 5.39
CA VAL A 103 -4.34 -16.59 6.38
C VAL A 103 -4.59 -15.24 5.71
N GLN A 104 -5.50 -14.48 6.29
CA GLN A 104 -5.70 -13.08 5.97
C GLN A 104 -4.97 -12.24 7.01
N LEU A 105 -3.93 -11.53 6.57
CA LEU A 105 -3.11 -10.64 7.41
C LEU A 105 -3.47 -9.19 7.10
N VAL A 106 -3.77 -8.42 8.14
CA VAL A 106 -4.11 -7.00 8.04
C VAL A 106 -3.00 -6.17 8.66
N ASN A 107 -2.54 -5.17 7.89
CA ASN A 107 -1.61 -4.17 8.42
C ASN A 107 -2.37 -3.28 9.41
N THR A 108 -1.88 -3.27 10.66
CA THR A 108 -2.51 -2.50 11.74
C THR A 108 -1.85 -1.14 11.97
N HIS A 109 -0.77 -0.80 11.29
CA HIS A 109 -0.06 0.46 11.51
C HIS A 109 -0.59 1.61 10.65
N ASN A 110 -0.96 1.33 9.41
CA ASN A 110 -1.43 2.37 8.49
C ASN A 110 -2.92 2.21 8.25
N LEU A 111 -3.70 3.19 8.65
CA LEU A 111 -5.12 3.25 8.36
C LEU A 111 -5.34 4.13 7.13
N ARG A 112 -5.81 3.48 6.05
CA ARG A 112 -6.16 4.14 4.81
C ARG A 112 -7.67 4.29 4.73
N ILE A 113 -8.14 5.50 4.48
CA ILE A 113 -9.54 5.82 4.29
C ILE A 113 -9.76 6.01 2.79
N LYS A 114 -10.70 5.24 2.23
CA LYS A 114 -11.08 5.30 0.82
C LYS A 114 -12.46 5.89 0.69
N PHE A 115 -12.61 6.84 -0.21
CA PHE A 115 -13.88 7.46 -0.54
C PHE A 115 -13.88 7.92 -2.01
N THR A 116 -15.03 8.33 -2.48
CA THR A 116 -15.20 8.79 -3.87
C THR A 116 -15.70 10.22 -3.85
N ILE A 117 -15.14 11.05 -4.71
CA ILE A 117 -15.62 12.42 -4.91
C ILE A 117 -16.19 12.57 -6.32
N PRO A 118 -17.25 13.37 -6.51
CA PRO A 118 -17.76 13.70 -7.85
C PRO A 118 -16.69 14.43 -8.67
N ASP A 119 -16.68 14.20 -9.97
CA ASP A 119 -15.69 14.76 -10.93
C ASP A 119 -15.65 16.30 -10.87
N ALA A 120 -16.81 16.92 -10.63
CA ALA A 120 -16.93 18.37 -10.48
C ALA A 120 -16.03 18.97 -9.37
N TYR A 121 -15.59 18.17 -8.42
CA TYR A 121 -14.75 18.61 -7.30
C TYR A 121 -13.27 18.20 -7.43
N LEU A 122 -12.86 17.62 -8.56
CA LEU A 122 -11.47 17.22 -8.79
C LEU A 122 -10.48 18.39 -8.61
N TYR A 123 -10.87 19.58 -9.03
CA TYR A 123 -10.03 20.77 -8.90
C TYR A 123 -9.63 21.05 -7.45
N LEU A 124 -10.44 20.65 -6.46
CA LEU A 124 -10.14 20.82 -5.04
C LEU A 124 -8.93 19.99 -4.61
N LEU A 125 -8.73 18.79 -5.17
CA LEU A 125 -7.56 17.94 -4.87
C LEU A 125 -6.26 18.52 -5.42
N ARG A 126 -6.35 19.35 -6.46
CA ARG A 126 -5.22 20.05 -7.09
C ARG A 126 -4.97 21.44 -6.49
N ALA A 127 -5.81 21.86 -5.56
CA ALA A 127 -5.66 23.14 -4.87
C ALA A 127 -4.41 23.14 -3.99
N LYS A 128 -3.95 24.33 -3.63
CA LYS A 128 -2.83 24.50 -2.72
C LYS A 128 -3.22 24.06 -1.31
N ASP A 129 -2.39 23.17 -0.72
CA ASP A 129 -2.53 22.69 0.66
C ASP A 129 -3.92 22.09 0.99
N PRO A 130 -4.32 20.98 0.33
CA PRO A 130 -5.58 20.31 0.62
C PRO A 130 -5.54 19.68 2.02
N ARG A 131 -6.47 20.06 2.89
CA ARG A 131 -6.56 19.57 4.27
C ARG A 131 -7.78 18.69 4.43
N PHE A 132 -7.56 17.51 4.97
CA PHE A 132 -8.61 16.55 5.29
C PHE A 132 -8.75 16.44 6.80
N LEU A 133 -9.98 16.54 7.28
CA LEU A 133 -10.33 16.32 8.66
C LEU A 133 -11.26 15.11 8.72
N VAL A 134 -10.90 14.14 9.52
CA VAL A 134 -11.60 12.86 9.65
C VAL A 134 -12.21 12.74 11.03
N GLU A 135 -13.49 12.42 11.09
CA GLU A 135 -14.22 12.11 12.33
C GLU A 135 -14.86 10.73 12.18
N PHE A 136 -14.49 9.78 13.04
CA PHE A 136 -15.10 8.46 13.04
C PHE A 136 -16.46 8.48 13.73
N ASP A 137 -17.44 7.81 13.13
CA ASP A 137 -18.81 7.75 13.67
C ASP A 137 -18.87 7.14 15.07
N THR A 138 -17.91 6.26 15.39
CA THR A 138 -17.76 5.62 16.70
C THR A 138 -17.20 6.57 17.76
N PHE A 139 -16.48 7.63 17.36
CA PHE A 139 -15.77 8.55 18.26
C PHE A 139 -16.10 10.01 17.90
N LYS A 140 -17.39 10.34 18.01
CA LYS A 140 -17.88 11.70 17.72
C LYS A 140 -17.18 12.75 18.59
N GLY A 141 -16.86 13.88 17.96
CA GLY A 141 -16.15 14.98 18.59
C GLY A 141 -14.62 14.88 18.55
N HIS A 142 -14.05 13.75 18.09
CA HIS A 142 -12.62 13.62 17.87
C HIS A 142 -12.32 13.75 16.38
N VAL A 143 -11.67 14.84 16.01
CA VAL A 143 -11.33 15.16 14.62
C VAL A 143 -9.83 15.02 14.44
N PHE A 144 -9.43 14.21 13.46
CA PHE A 144 -8.04 13.92 13.15
C PHE A 144 -7.64 14.51 11.80
N GLN A 145 -6.41 14.98 11.71
CA GLN A 145 -5.86 15.43 10.43
C GLN A 145 -5.46 14.22 9.58
N ALA A 146 -5.72 14.34 8.28
CA ALA A 146 -5.30 13.34 7.31
C ALA A 146 -4.69 14.03 6.09
N LYS A 147 -3.81 13.30 5.40
CA LYS A 147 -3.18 13.75 4.16
C LYS A 147 -3.61 12.90 2.98
N LEU A 148 -3.62 13.52 1.81
CA LEU A 148 -3.84 12.84 0.55
C LEU A 148 -2.70 11.84 0.32
N GLU A 149 -3.06 10.59 0.05
CA GLU A 149 -2.09 9.55 -0.30
C GLU A 149 -2.10 9.31 -1.81
N GLU A 150 -3.30 9.11 -2.36
CA GLU A 150 -3.47 8.75 -3.77
C GLU A 150 -4.87 9.13 -4.26
N TYR A 151 -4.99 9.49 -5.50
CA TYR A 151 -6.27 9.55 -6.23
C TYR A 151 -6.07 9.07 -7.66
N LEU A 152 -7.12 8.52 -8.26
CA LEU A 152 -7.11 8.11 -9.65
C LEU A 152 -7.74 9.21 -10.50
N ASP A 153 -7.09 9.58 -11.61
CA ASP A 153 -7.63 10.57 -12.57
C ASP A 153 -8.78 10.01 -13.44
N ILE A 154 -9.18 8.76 -13.20
CA ILE A 154 -10.20 8.07 -13.98
C ILE A 154 -11.32 7.61 -13.05
N SER A 155 -12.57 7.98 -13.38
CA SER A 155 -13.75 7.38 -12.77
C SER A 155 -13.94 5.98 -13.32
N THR A 156 -13.75 4.95 -12.50
CA THR A 156 -13.85 3.55 -12.95
C THR A 156 -15.29 3.08 -13.13
N ASP A 157 -16.25 3.63 -12.37
CA ASP A 157 -17.62 3.12 -12.32
C ASP A 157 -18.70 4.20 -12.53
N GLY A 158 -18.32 5.39 -13.03
CA GLY A 158 -19.25 6.53 -13.17
C GLY A 158 -19.76 7.11 -11.85
N THR A 159 -19.22 6.66 -10.71
CA THR A 159 -19.59 7.13 -9.36
C THR A 159 -18.74 8.29 -8.88
N GLY A 160 -17.67 8.62 -9.62
CA GLY A 160 -16.70 9.68 -9.30
C GLY A 160 -15.28 9.16 -9.19
N ILE A 161 -14.41 9.99 -8.66
CA ILE A 161 -12.96 9.76 -8.58
C ILE A 161 -12.62 9.12 -7.24
N PRO A 162 -12.01 7.92 -7.24
CA PRO A 162 -11.53 7.27 -6.02
C PRO A 162 -10.38 8.03 -5.39
N VAL A 163 -10.49 8.33 -4.11
CA VAL A 163 -9.49 9.05 -3.31
C VAL A 163 -9.11 8.21 -2.10
N SER A 164 -7.84 8.18 -1.78
CA SER A 164 -7.30 7.55 -0.59
C SER A 164 -6.55 8.58 0.25
N ILE A 165 -6.87 8.64 1.53
CA ILE A 165 -6.18 9.49 2.51
C ILE A 165 -5.66 8.65 3.66
N THR A 166 -4.58 9.08 4.29
CA THR A 166 -3.99 8.46 5.48
C THR A 166 -4.04 9.43 6.64
N ILE A 167 -4.38 8.96 7.84
CA ILE A 167 -4.36 9.79 9.05
C ILE A 167 -2.91 10.16 9.36
N ASP A 168 -2.65 11.45 9.50
CA ASP A 168 -1.35 12.04 9.79
C ASP A 168 -1.48 13.01 10.97
N ASP A 169 -1.98 12.50 12.07
CA ASP A 169 -2.26 13.25 13.29
C ASP A 169 -1.56 12.59 14.47
N PRO A 170 -0.64 13.29 15.17
CA PRO A 170 0.07 12.75 16.33
C PRO A 170 -0.85 12.38 17.50
N SER A 171 -2.05 12.97 17.57
CA SER A 171 -3.05 12.67 18.60
C SER A 171 -3.83 11.38 18.34
N PHE A 172 -3.71 10.82 17.13
CA PHE A 172 -4.41 9.60 16.76
C PHE A 172 -3.67 8.37 17.28
N ASP A 173 -4.13 7.84 18.41
CA ASP A 173 -3.70 6.54 18.93
C ASP A 173 -4.71 5.46 18.52
N ARG A 174 -4.30 4.61 17.61
CA ARG A 174 -5.13 3.54 17.08
C ARG A 174 -5.50 2.49 18.13
N ASP A 175 -4.60 2.17 19.05
CA ASP A 175 -4.87 1.18 20.10
C ASP A 175 -5.88 1.77 21.11
N LEU A 176 -5.81 3.07 21.38
CA LEU A 176 -6.77 3.78 22.23
C LEU A 176 -8.16 3.85 21.60
N TYR A 177 -8.23 4.26 20.34
CA TYR A 177 -9.50 4.40 19.62
C TYR A 177 -10.02 3.08 19.04
N ALA A 178 -9.23 2.00 19.09
CA ALA A 178 -9.57 0.66 18.59
C ALA A 178 -10.21 0.64 17.18
N VAL A 179 -9.80 1.58 16.32
CA VAL A 179 -10.34 1.71 14.95
C VAL A 179 -9.89 0.53 14.11
N LYS A 180 -10.86 -0.12 13.45
CA LYS A 180 -10.64 -1.30 12.61
C LYS A 180 -11.03 -1.01 11.15
N PRO A 181 -10.47 -1.78 10.20
CA PRO A 181 -10.98 -1.76 8.82
C PRO A 181 -12.49 -2.01 8.79
N GLY A 182 -13.19 -1.27 7.93
CA GLY A 182 -14.66 -1.33 7.83
C GLY A 182 -15.41 -0.32 8.70
N PHE A 183 -14.72 0.48 9.52
CA PHE A 183 -15.36 1.58 10.24
C PHE A 183 -15.70 2.71 9.28
N THR A 184 -16.86 3.33 9.53
CA THR A 184 -17.31 4.52 8.79
C THR A 184 -16.80 5.80 9.46
N CYS A 185 -16.60 6.82 8.65
CA CYS A 185 -16.14 8.13 9.10
C CYS A 185 -16.73 9.23 8.23
N SER A 186 -16.84 10.41 8.80
CA SER A 186 -17.14 11.64 8.08
C SER A 186 -15.85 12.34 7.72
N ILE A 187 -15.74 12.80 6.47
CA ILE A 187 -14.57 13.53 5.98
C ILE A 187 -14.98 14.95 5.68
N ARG A 188 -14.30 15.90 6.30
CA ARG A 188 -14.42 17.32 5.99
C ARG A 188 -13.18 17.74 5.22
N PHE A 189 -13.39 18.32 4.07
CA PHE A 189 -12.33 18.75 3.19
C PHE A 189 -12.30 20.27 3.08
N THR A 190 -11.13 20.85 3.21
CA THR A 190 -10.89 22.29 3.00
C THR A 190 -9.65 22.45 2.13
N ALA A 191 -9.75 23.35 1.13
CA ALA A 191 -8.63 23.68 0.25
C ALA A 191 -8.68 25.16 -0.12
N ASP A 192 -7.49 25.73 -0.29
CA ASP A 192 -7.38 27.07 -0.87
C ASP A 192 -7.43 26.93 -2.40
N VAL A 193 -8.56 27.28 -2.96
CA VAL A 193 -8.80 27.15 -4.41
C VAL A 193 -8.23 28.34 -5.20
N GLY A 194 -7.86 29.45 -4.53
CA GLY A 194 -7.23 30.61 -5.17
C GLY A 194 -7.85 30.97 -6.52
N PRO A 195 -7.02 31.23 -7.55
CA PRO A 195 -7.48 31.60 -8.88
C PRO A 195 -8.07 30.44 -9.71
N LEU A 196 -8.14 29.20 -9.19
CA LEU A 196 -8.74 28.06 -9.88
C LEU A 196 -10.26 28.19 -10.00
N VAL A 197 -10.90 29.02 -9.17
CA VAL A 197 -12.30 29.35 -9.26
C VAL A 197 -12.41 30.79 -9.71
N GLN A 198 -12.70 31.00 -10.99
CA GLN A 198 -12.87 32.34 -11.56
C GLN A 198 -14.11 33.08 -11.02
N ASP A 199 -15.06 32.36 -10.46
CA ASP A 199 -16.24 32.93 -9.81
C ASP A 199 -16.11 32.81 -8.30
N SER A 200 -15.72 33.89 -7.66
CA SER A 200 -15.72 34.01 -6.21
C SER A 200 -17.16 34.05 -5.70
N TRP A 201 -17.68 32.90 -5.30
CA TRP A 201 -18.99 32.85 -4.63
C TRP A 201 -18.83 33.30 -3.19
N THR A 202 -19.56 34.35 -2.83
CA THR A 202 -19.64 34.83 -1.45
C THR A 202 -21.04 34.56 -0.94
N ILE A 203 -21.15 33.84 0.18
CA ILE A 203 -22.43 33.64 0.85
C ILE A 203 -22.74 34.89 1.66
N VAL A 204 -23.81 35.55 1.30
CA VAL A 204 -24.30 36.73 2.03
C VAL A 204 -25.62 36.40 2.74
N PRO A 205 -25.89 36.96 3.92
CA PRO A 205 -27.19 36.84 4.57
C PRO A 205 -28.30 37.35 3.65
N LEU A 206 -29.45 36.69 3.64
CA LEU A 206 -30.60 37.14 2.83
C LEU A 206 -31.01 38.59 3.12
N SER A 207 -30.80 39.06 4.36
CA SER A 207 -31.03 40.44 4.78
C SER A 207 -30.10 41.46 4.13
N ALA A 208 -28.99 41.04 3.53
CA ALA A 208 -28.05 41.89 2.79
C ALA A 208 -28.41 42.04 1.31
N VAL A 209 -29.39 41.27 0.84
CA VAL A 209 -29.84 41.27 -0.55
C VAL A 209 -31.05 42.15 -0.69
N PHE A 210 -31.04 43.09 -1.62
CA PHE A 210 -32.18 43.94 -1.91
C PHE A 210 -32.54 43.92 -3.40
N GLY A 211 -33.82 44.08 -3.66
CA GLY A 211 -34.34 44.15 -5.03
C GLY A 211 -34.68 45.60 -5.39
N GLU A 212 -34.50 45.97 -6.64
CA GLU A 212 -35.00 47.24 -7.15
C GLU A 212 -36.45 47.12 -7.65
N SER A 213 -37.27 48.14 -7.43
CA SER A 213 -38.72 48.08 -7.70
C SER A 213 -39.08 47.90 -9.17
N GLU A 214 -38.14 48.12 -10.09
CA GLU A 214 -38.30 47.92 -11.53
C GLU A 214 -37.28 46.87 -12.03
N GLY A 215 -37.64 45.58 -11.94
CA GLY A 215 -36.86 44.48 -12.53
C GLY A 215 -36.60 43.37 -11.54
N ASN A 216 -36.55 42.14 -12.04
CA ASN A 216 -36.33 40.94 -11.26
C ASN A 216 -34.80 40.72 -10.93
N LYS A 217 -34.10 41.82 -10.60
CA LYS A 217 -32.67 41.81 -10.27
C LYS A 217 -32.47 42.02 -8.79
N MET A 218 -31.59 41.23 -8.20
CA MET A 218 -31.18 41.34 -6.81
C MET A 218 -29.76 41.89 -6.72
N TYR A 219 -29.49 42.68 -5.72
CA TYR A 219 -28.22 43.38 -5.52
C TYR A 219 -27.75 43.26 -4.09
N VAL A 220 -26.44 43.46 -3.90
CA VAL A 220 -25.80 43.61 -2.59
C VAL A 220 -24.92 44.87 -2.61
N TRP A 221 -24.74 45.47 -1.46
CA TRP A 221 -23.78 46.56 -1.28
C TRP A 221 -22.40 45.97 -0.91
N VAL A 222 -21.38 46.29 -1.69
CA VAL A 222 -19.99 45.86 -1.45
C VAL A 222 -19.15 47.11 -1.14
N VAL A 223 -18.32 47.03 -0.09
CA VAL A 223 -17.37 48.10 0.26
C VAL A 223 -16.01 47.71 -0.31
N GLU A 224 -15.53 48.48 -1.28
CA GLU A 224 -14.20 48.37 -1.85
C GLU A 224 -13.52 49.75 -1.75
N ASP A 225 -12.26 49.80 -1.30
CA ASP A 225 -11.47 51.03 -1.16
C ASP A 225 -12.20 52.17 -0.43
N ASN A 226 -12.89 51.85 0.64
CA ASN A 226 -13.69 52.79 1.43
C ASN A 226 -14.85 53.44 0.65
N LYS A 227 -15.26 52.86 -0.45
CA LYS A 227 -16.43 53.26 -1.25
C LYS A 227 -17.43 52.12 -1.33
N VAL A 228 -18.69 52.48 -1.39
CA VAL A 228 -19.81 51.51 -1.48
C VAL A 228 -20.22 51.37 -2.94
N HIS A 229 -20.22 50.15 -3.42
CA HIS A 229 -20.62 49.81 -4.78
C HIS A 229 -21.83 48.86 -4.74
N LYS A 230 -22.76 49.08 -5.64
CA LYS A 230 -23.89 48.19 -5.90
C LYS A 230 -23.41 47.09 -6.88
N ARG A 231 -23.51 45.85 -6.49
CA ARG A 231 -23.08 44.71 -7.30
C ARG A 231 -24.22 43.71 -7.46
#